data_d684de87ac58e7a97a94b5c547f31294
#
_entry.id   d684de87ac58e7a97a94b5c547f31294
#
_cell.length_a   1.000
_cell.length_b   1.000
_cell.length_c   1.000
_cell.angle_alpha   90.00
_cell.angle_beta   90.00
_cell.angle_gamma   90.00
#
_symmetry.space_group_name_H-M   'P 1'
#
loop_
_entity.id
_entity.type
_entity.pdbx_description
1 polymer ?
#
loop_
_entity_poly.entity_id
_entity_poly.type
_entity_poly.pdbx_seq_one_letter_code
_entity_poly.pdbx_strand_id
1 'polypeptide(L)'
;MNENLFASFITPTLMGLPIIILIISFPNVLFPSPNRLVNNRLVSFQQWLIQLVLKQMMTMHNLKGRTWSLMLISLIMFIGSTNLLGLLPHSFTPTTQLSMNLGMAIPLWAGAVITGFRHKTKASLAHFLPQGTPIPLIPMLVIIETISLFIQPMALAVRLTANITAGHLLMHLIGGATLILTSISPPTAMITFIILILLTILEFAVALIQAYVFTLLVSLYLHDNT
;
A
#
# COMPACT_ATOMS: atom_id res chain seq x y z
N MET A 1 -25.24 -6.79 -22.03
CA MET A 1 -25.28 -6.37 -20.62
C MET A 1 -24.25 -5.26 -20.45
N ASN A 2 -24.71 -4.02 -20.24
CA ASN A 2 -23.80 -2.90 -19.90
C ASN A 2 -23.51 -2.97 -18.41
N GLU A 3 -22.59 -3.84 -18.02
CA GLU A 3 -22.08 -3.83 -16.66
C GLU A 3 -21.18 -2.59 -16.50
N ASN A 4 -21.54 -1.75 -15.54
CA ASN A 4 -20.70 -0.61 -15.20
C ASN A 4 -19.37 -1.15 -14.65
N LEU A 5 -18.28 -0.98 -15.40
CA LEU A 5 -16.93 -1.44 -15.03
C LEU A 5 -16.48 -0.94 -13.64
N PHE A 6 -17.06 0.16 -13.18
CA PHE A 6 -16.79 0.75 -11.87
C PHE A 6 -17.71 0.25 -10.75
N ALA A 7 -18.67 -0.62 -11.05
CA ALA A 7 -19.59 -1.16 -10.04
C ALA A 7 -18.85 -1.97 -8.95
N SER A 8 -17.74 -2.61 -9.30
CA SER A 8 -16.89 -3.36 -8.37
C SER A 8 -16.21 -2.49 -7.30
N PHE A 9 -16.08 -1.18 -7.54
CA PHE A 9 -15.45 -0.22 -6.61
C PHE A 9 -16.46 0.49 -5.69
N ILE A 10 -17.75 0.26 -5.92
CA ILE A 10 -18.80 0.83 -5.06
C ILE A 10 -18.78 0.07 -3.73
N THR A 11 -18.86 0.82 -2.65
CA THR A 11 -18.84 0.27 -1.29
C THR A 11 -20.03 -0.66 -1.06
N PRO A 12 -19.80 -1.93 -0.70
CA PRO A 12 -20.90 -2.85 -0.43
C PRO A 12 -21.64 -2.44 0.85
N THR A 13 -22.95 -2.35 0.76
CA THR A 13 -23.84 -2.06 1.89
C THR A 13 -24.72 -3.28 2.17
N LEU A 14 -24.78 -3.72 3.41
CA LEU A 14 -25.70 -4.76 3.89
C LEU A 14 -26.74 -4.12 4.81
N MET A 15 -28.01 -4.22 4.44
CA MET A 15 -29.11 -3.58 5.18
C MET A 15 -28.91 -2.09 5.48
N GLY A 16 -28.27 -1.35 4.57
CA GLY A 16 -27.99 0.08 4.74
C GLY A 16 -26.75 0.42 5.58
N LEU A 17 -26.06 -0.58 6.15
CA LEU A 17 -24.81 -0.39 6.87
C LEU A 17 -23.59 -0.64 5.96
N PRO A 18 -22.56 0.23 5.98
CA PRO A 18 -21.35 0.01 5.20
C PRO A 18 -20.55 -1.15 5.80
N ILE A 19 -20.33 -2.21 5.00
CA ILE A 19 -19.56 -3.40 5.43
C ILE A 19 -18.05 -3.12 5.44
N ILE A 20 -17.62 -1.96 5.00
CA ILE A 20 -16.20 -1.58 4.89
C ILE A 20 -15.46 -1.83 6.21
N ILE A 21 -16.04 -1.48 7.36
CA ILE A 21 -15.43 -1.66 8.68
C ILE A 21 -15.13 -3.13 8.95
N LEU A 22 -16.05 -4.03 8.58
CA LEU A 22 -15.88 -5.47 8.75
C LEU A 22 -14.79 -6.02 7.81
N ILE A 23 -14.73 -5.53 6.57
CA ILE A 23 -13.69 -5.92 5.61
C ILE A 23 -12.31 -5.42 6.05
N ILE A 24 -12.22 -4.21 6.60
CA ILE A 24 -10.98 -3.64 7.14
C ILE A 24 -10.51 -4.40 8.39
N SER A 25 -11.43 -4.87 9.24
CA SER A 25 -11.09 -5.65 10.44
C SER A 25 -10.72 -7.11 10.15
N PHE A 26 -11.11 -7.65 9.00
CA PHE A 26 -10.90 -9.06 8.63
C PHE A 26 -9.42 -9.49 8.62
N PRO A 27 -8.44 -8.70 8.12
CA PRO A 27 -7.03 -9.06 8.20
C PRO A 27 -6.52 -9.27 9.61
N ASN A 28 -7.06 -8.54 10.61
CA ASN A 28 -6.66 -8.73 12.02
C ASN A 28 -7.07 -10.09 12.56
N VAL A 29 -8.18 -10.67 12.06
CA VAL A 29 -8.64 -12.01 12.44
C VAL A 29 -7.72 -13.10 11.87
N LEU A 30 -7.10 -12.85 10.70
CA LEU A 30 -6.16 -13.78 10.07
C LEU A 30 -4.84 -13.91 10.85
N PHE A 31 -4.47 -12.90 11.66
CA PHE A 31 -3.24 -12.89 12.43
C PHE A 31 -3.51 -13.02 13.93
N PRO A 32 -3.93 -14.21 14.43
CA PRO A 32 -4.17 -14.42 15.85
C PRO A 32 -2.86 -14.39 16.63
N SER A 33 -2.85 -13.71 17.77
CA SER A 33 -1.73 -13.74 18.70
C SER A 33 -1.63 -15.12 19.38
N PRO A 34 -0.49 -15.81 19.29
CA PRO A 34 -0.34 -17.13 19.90
C PRO A 34 -0.10 -16.99 21.41
N ASN A 35 -1.03 -17.52 22.22
CA ASN A 35 -0.86 -17.66 23.67
C ASN A 35 -0.29 -19.04 24.07
N ARG A 36 0.17 -19.86 23.11
CA ARG A 36 0.64 -21.22 23.34
C ARG A 36 2.17 -21.31 23.20
N LEU A 37 2.79 -22.13 24.06
CA LEU A 37 4.25 -22.40 24.01
C LEU A 37 4.67 -23.12 22.72
N VAL A 38 3.80 -23.95 22.15
CA VAL A 38 4.03 -24.63 20.87
C VAL A 38 3.09 -24.03 19.84
N ASN A 39 3.67 -23.44 18.80
CA ASN A 39 2.92 -22.76 17.75
C ASN A 39 2.42 -23.73 16.68
N ASN A 40 1.23 -23.46 16.12
CA ASN A 40 0.72 -24.13 14.94
C ASN A 40 1.55 -23.77 13.71
N ARG A 41 1.54 -24.60 12.66
CA ARG A 41 2.28 -24.35 11.39
C ARG A 41 1.97 -22.98 10.76
N LEU A 42 0.69 -22.56 10.79
CA LEU A 42 0.28 -21.25 10.26
C LEU A 42 0.93 -20.10 11.04
N VAL A 43 0.90 -20.19 12.37
CA VAL A 43 1.51 -19.17 13.24
C VAL A 43 3.03 -19.15 13.10
N SER A 44 3.70 -20.30 12.97
CA SER A 44 5.13 -20.37 12.73
C SER A 44 5.52 -19.76 11.38
N PHE A 45 4.72 -19.98 10.33
CA PHE A 45 4.93 -19.35 9.03
C PHE A 45 4.76 -17.82 9.11
N GLN A 46 3.73 -17.33 9.80
CA GLN A 46 3.54 -15.90 10.02
C GLN A 46 4.72 -15.28 10.77
N GLN A 47 5.18 -15.92 11.84
CA GLN A 47 6.35 -15.46 12.60
C GLN A 47 7.62 -15.42 11.75
N TRP A 48 7.84 -16.43 10.92
CA TRP A 48 8.96 -16.46 9.99
C TRP A 48 8.89 -15.29 8.99
N LEU A 49 7.72 -15.02 8.42
CA LEU A 49 7.51 -13.93 7.49
C LEU A 49 7.73 -12.57 8.16
N ILE A 50 7.19 -12.37 9.36
CA ILE A 50 7.38 -11.15 10.16
C ILE A 50 8.88 -10.96 10.47
N GLN A 51 9.60 -12.00 10.86
CA GLN A 51 11.04 -11.92 11.15
C GLN A 51 11.85 -11.56 9.91
N LEU A 52 11.51 -12.11 8.75
CA LEU A 52 12.18 -11.81 7.49
C LEU A 52 12.01 -10.34 7.12
N VAL A 53 10.78 -9.82 7.15
CA VAL A 53 10.48 -8.41 6.89
C VAL A 53 11.17 -7.50 7.91
N LEU A 54 11.10 -7.86 9.20
CA LEU A 54 11.73 -7.10 10.27
C LEU A 54 13.23 -7.00 10.07
N LYS A 55 13.88 -8.09 9.71
CA LYS A 55 15.33 -8.11 9.46
C LYS A 55 15.71 -7.15 8.31
N GLN A 56 14.94 -7.16 7.23
CA GLN A 56 15.19 -6.27 6.08
C GLN A 56 14.98 -4.79 6.44
N MET A 57 13.88 -4.48 7.13
CA MET A 57 13.54 -3.08 7.45
C MET A 57 14.45 -2.49 8.53
N MET A 58 14.89 -3.30 9.51
CA MET A 58 15.69 -2.82 10.63
C MET A 58 17.17 -2.57 10.29
N THR A 59 17.68 -3.08 9.19
CA THR A 59 19.03 -2.78 8.71
C THR A 59 19.22 -1.30 8.37
N MET A 60 18.13 -0.63 7.99
CA MET A 60 18.13 0.78 7.58
C MET A 60 18.00 1.76 8.76
N HIS A 61 17.57 1.29 9.95
CA HIS A 61 17.18 2.19 11.04
C HIS A 61 18.20 2.28 12.18
N ASN A 62 18.39 3.52 12.65
CA ASN A 62 19.10 3.84 13.87
C ASN A 62 18.33 3.35 15.13
N LEU A 63 18.98 3.36 16.30
CA LEU A 63 18.38 2.94 17.57
C LEU A 63 17.04 3.64 17.87
N LYS A 64 16.92 4.93 17.52
CA LYS A 64 15.67 5.71 17.66
C LYS A 64 14.60 5.29 16.67
N GLY A 65 14.95 4.94 15.44
CA GLY A 65 14.01 4.46 14.43
C GLY A 65 13.43 3.07 14.75
N ARG A 66 14.15 2.26 15.52
CA ARG A 66 13.70 0.92 15.93
C ARG A 66 12.46 0.92 16.82
N THR A 67 12.15 2.02 17.50
CA THR A 67 10.91 2.15 18.28
C THR A 67 9.66 2.09 17.40
N TRP A 68 9.78 2.42 16.11
CA TRP A 68 8.68 2.40 15.13
C TRP A 68 8.53 1.05 14.40
N SER A 69 9.38 0.07 14.76
CA SER A 69 9.41 -1.24 14.09
C SER A 69 8.06 -1.95 14.07
N LEU A 70 7.37 -1.96 15.20
CA LEU A 70 6.08 -2.64 15.34
C LEU A 70 5.02 -2.01 14.42
N MET A 71 5.02 -0.68 14.31
CA MET A 71 4.10 0.05 13.44
C MET A 71 4.38 -0.21 11.97
N LEU A 72 5.66 -0.22 11.55
CA LEU A 72 6.03 -0.52 10.16
C LEU A 72 5.67 -1.96 9.77
N ILE A 73 5.86 -2.93 10.68
CA ILE A 73 5.50 -4.32 10.43
C ILE A 73 3.98 -4.48 10.33
N SER A 74 3.22 -3.89 11.26
CA SER A 74 1.77 -3.97 11.22
C SER A 74 1.21 -3.36 9.93
N LEU A 75 1.84 -2.31 9.44
CA LEU A 75 1.45 -1.62 8.21
C LEU A 75 1.70 -2.48 6.97
N ILE A 76 2.88 -3.10 6.83
CA ILE A 76 3.16 -3.97 5.68
C ILE A 76 2.26 -5.21 5.68
N MET A 77 2.01 -5.80 6.86
CA MET A 77 1.12 -6.95 6.98
C MET A 77 -0.33 -6.57 6.67
N PHE A 78 -0.78 -5.41 7.11
CA PHE A 78 -2.13 -4.91 6.85
C PHE A 78 -2.35 -4.61 5.36
N ILE A 79 -1.47 -3.81 4.72
CA ILE A 79 -1.59 -3.48 3.30
C ILE A 79 -1.41 -4.74 2.44
N GLY A 80 -0.42 -5.59 2.75
CA GLY A 80 -0.18 -6.82 2.01
C GLY A 80 -1.38 -7.78 2.08
N SER A 81 -1.95 -7.99 3.26
CA SER A 81 -3.12 -8.86 3.43
C SER A 81 -4.38 -8.30 2.76
N THR A 82 -4.65 -7.00 2.86
CA THR A 82 -5.80 -6.39 2.20
C THR A 82 -5.70 -6.43 0.69
N ASN A 83 -4.50 -6.20 0.13
CA ASN A 83 -4.27 -6.28 -1.31
C ASN A 83 -4.39 -7.72 -1.82
N LEU A 84 -3.83 -8.70 -1.10
CA LEU A 84 -3.95 -10.13 -1.47
C LEU A 84 -5.38 -10.65 -1.40
N LEU A 85 -6.11 -10.28 -0.34
CA LEU A 85 -7.54 -10.64 -0.23
C LEU A 85 -8.38 -10.01 -1.33
N GLY A 86 -7.99 -8.81 -1.78
CA GLY A 86 -8.64 -8.12 -2.87
C GLY A 86 -8.53 -8.82 -4.22
N LEU A 87 -7.51 -9.64 -4.44
CA LEU A 87 -7.35 -10.42 -5.68
C LEU A 87 -8.34 -11.60 -5.79
N LEU A 88 -9.04 -11.94 -4.70
CA LEU A 88 -10.06 -12.97 -4.76
C LEU A 88 -11.26 -12.49 -5.61
N PRO A 89 -11.85 -13.39 -6.41
CA PRO A 89 -12.99 -13.02 -7.25
C PRO A 89 -14.15 -12.55 -6.37
N HIS A 90 -14.82 -11.48 -6.80
CA HIS A 90 -15.93 -10.81 -6.09
C HIS A 90 -15.58 -10.19 -4.73
N SER A 91 -14.32 -10.05 -4.40
CA SER A 91 -13.90 -9.36 -3.18
C SER A 91 -13.84 -7.85 -3.38
N PHE A 92 -14.28 -7.09 -2.37
CA PHE A 92 -14.09 -5.66 -2.32
C PHE A 92 -12.72 -5.32 -1.73
N THR A 93 -11.93 -4.53 -2.46
CA THR A 93 -10.62 -4.05 -1.99
C THR A 93 -10.75 -2.69 -1.33
N PRO A 94 -10.59 -2.56 0.00
CA PRO A 94 -10.67 -1.26 0.65
C PRO A 94 -9.55 -0.30 0.22
N THR A 95 -8.43 -0.82 -0.24
CA THR A 95 -7.28 -0.05 -0.75
C THR A 95 -7.52 0.60 -2.11
N THR A 96 -8.62 0.31 -2.81
CA THR A 96 -9.05 1.05 -3.99
C THR A 96 -9.61 2.43 -3.64
N GLN A 97 -10.02 2.64 -2.39
CA GLN A 97 -10.52 3.92 -1.94
C GLN A 97 -9.39 4.85 -1.52
N LEU A 98 -9.30 5.99 -2.20
CA LEU A 98 -8.29 7.02 -1.91
C LEU A 98 -8.36 7.53 -0.47
N SER A 99 -9.57 7.65 0.09
CA SER A 99 -9.81 8.11 1.47
C SER A 99 -9.11 7.24 2.51
N MET A 100 -9.14 5.91 2.33
CA MET A 100 -8.48 4.98 3.24
C MET A 100 -6.96 5.10 3.16
N ASN A 101 -6.41 5.16 1.95
CA ASN A 101 -4.97 5.24 1.75
C ASN A 101 -4.39 6.58 2.22
N LEU A 102 -5.11 7.69 2.01
CA LEU A 102 -4.77 9.00 2.59
C LEU A 102 -4.86 8.98 4.11
N GLY A 103 -5.89 8.33 4.67
CA GLY A 103 -6.06 8.17 6.11
C GLY A 103 -4.91 7.40 6.77
N MET A 104 -4.19 6.54 6.04
CA MET A 104 -2.98 5.87 6.52
C MET A 104 -1.72 6.72 6.25
N ALA A 105 -1.59 7.27 5.03
CA ALA A 105 -0.38 7.97 4.61
C ALA A 105 -0.14 9.29 5.37
N ILE A 106 -1.19 10.10 5.56
CA ILE A 106 -1.05 11.42 6.19
C ILE A 106 -0.60 11.34 7.66
N PRO A 107 -1.21 10.50 8.54
CA PRO A 107 -0.76 10.42 9.93
C PRO A 107 0.67 9.88 10.07
N LEU A 108 1.05 8.92 9.23
CA LEU A 108 2.40 8.34 9.23
C LEU A 108 3.46 9.37 8.83
N TRP A 109 3.18 10.10 7.76
CA TRP A 109 4.04 11.19 7.30
C TRP A 109 4.12 12.32 8.36
N ALA A 110 2.98 12.76 8.89
CA ALA A 110 2.94 13.79 9.92
C ALA A 110 3.72 13.36 11.17
N GLY A 111 3.59 12.10 11.59
CA GLY A 111 4.37 11.52 12.68
C GLY A 111 5.87 11.56 12.43
N ALA A 112 6.33 11.20 11.22
CA ALA A 112 7.73 11.27 10.83
C ALA A 112 8.27 12.71 10.82
N VAL A 113 7.50 13.66 10.30
CA VAL A 113 7.86 15.09 10.27
C VAL A 113 7.92 15.68 11.68
N ILE A 114 6.92 15.42 12.54
CA ILE A 114 6.90 15.91 13.92
C ILE A 114 8.07 15.35 14.74
N THR A 115 8.44 14.08 14.54
CA THR A 115 9.62 13.50 15.21
C THR A 115 10.92 14.18 14.77
N GLY A 116 11.06 14.52 13.48
CA GLY A 116 12.18 15.30 12.97
C GLY A 116 12.27 16.69 13.61
N PHE A 117 11.18 17.42 13.65
CA PHE A 117 11.12 18.74 14.31
C PHE A 117 11.38 18.67 15.83
N ARG A 118 11.02 17.58 16.49
CA ARG A 118 11.25 17.42 17.93
C ARG A 118 12.71 17.08 18.28
N HIS A 119 13.38 16.27 17.45
CA HIS A 119 14.70 15.74 17.77
C HIS A 119 15.85 16.43 17.06
N LYS A 120 15.64 16.92 15.82
CA LYS A 120 16.68 17.53 14.97
C LYS A 120 16.17 18.81 14.28
N THR A 121 15.69 19.77 15.05
CA THR A 121 15.11 21.02 14.50
C THR A 121 16.01 21.75 13.51
N LYS A 122 17.32 21.84 13.83
CA LYS A 122 18.30 22.50 12.95
C LYS A 122 18.52 21.76 11.63
N ALA A 123 18.58 20.41 11.69
CA ALA A 123 18.78 19.59 10.50
C ALA A 123 17.53 19.56 9.60
N SER A 124 16.33 19.45 10.20
CA SER A 124 15.08 19.48 9.44
C SER A 124 14.83 20.84 8.79
N LEU A 125 15.21 21.96 9.44
CA LEU A 125 15.16 23.27 8.82
C LEU A 125 16.24 23.46 7.75
N ALA A 126 17.43 22.89 7.93
CA ALA A 126 18.51 22.93 6.92
C ALA A 126 18.13 22.16 5.64
N HIS A 127 17.25 21.15 5.74
CA HIS A 127 16.75 20.41 4.58
C HIS A 127 15.98 21.30 3.59
N PHE A 128 15.30 22.37 4.09
CA PHE A 128 14.63 23.34 3.21
C PHE A 128 15.59 24.27 2.45
N LEU A 129 16.87 24.31 2.87
CA LEU A 129 17.89 25.18 2.29
C LEU A 129 19.07 24.34 1.80
N PRO A 130 19.07 23.87 0.54
CA PRO A 130 20.20 23.13 -0.01
C PRO A 130 21.46 24.02 -0.02
N GLN A 131 22.58 23.44 0.44
CA GLN A 131 23.86 24.14 0.55
C GLN A 131 24.40 24.55 -0.83
N GLY A 132 24.88 25.79 -0.96
CA GLY A 132 25.49 26.27 -2.19
C GLY A 132 24.56 27.03 -3.15
N THR A 133 23.35 27.39 -2.72
CA THR A 133 22.41 28.16 -3.56
C THR A 133 22.70 29.66 -3.51
N PRO A 134 22.61 30.36 -4.67
CA PRO A 134 22.73 31.82 -4.71
C PRO A 134 21.56 32.49 -3.99
N ILE A 135 21.84 33.55 -3.24
CA ILE A 135 20.89 34.26 -2.35
C ILE A 135 19.55 34.60 -3.03
N PRO A 136 19.45 35.06 -4.27
CA PRO A 136 18.16 35.42 -4.89
C PRO A 136 17.26 34.21 -5.18
N LEU A 137 17.81 32.98 -5.26
CA LEU A 137 17.06 31.75 -5.53
C LEU A 137 16.50 31.08 -4.26
N ILE A 138 16.94 31.47 -3.07
CA ILE A 138 16.54 30.87 -1.78
C ILE A 138 15.03 30.86 -1.60
N PRO A 139 14.27 31.98 -1.74
CA PRO A 139 12.84 31.95 -1.47
C PRO A 139 12.07 31.03 -2.42
N MET A 140 12.51 30.95 -3.68
CA MET A 140 11.88 30.05 -4.66
C MET A 140 12.10 28.57 -4.31
N LEU A 141 13.32 28.22 -3.89
CA LEU A 141 13.66 26.86 -3.49
C LEU A 141 12.91 26.41 -2.24
N VAL A 142 12.78 27.26 -1.24
CA VAL A 142 12.00 26.94 -0.02
C VAL A 142 10.55 26.64 -0.36
N ILE A 143 9.93 27.43 -1.27
CA ILE A 143 8.54 27.16 -1.70
C ILE A 143 8.45 25.82 -2.42
N ILE A 144 9.37 25.51 -3.33
CA ILE A 144 9.36 24.22 -4.06
C ILE A 144 9.53 23.06 -3.09
N GLU A 145 10.46 23.17 -2.14
CA GLU A 145 10.72 22.11 -1.16
C GLU A 145 9.53 21.89 -0.22
N THR A 146 8.87 22.96 0.24
CA THR A 146 7.65 22.83 1.05
C THR A 146 6.52 22.14 0.28
N ILE A 147 6.32 22.49 -0.99
CA ILE A 147 5.31 21.85 -1.84
C ILE A 147 5.67 20.37 -2.05
N SER A 148 6.94 20.06 -2.33
CA SER A 148 7.45 18.69 -2.49
C SER A 148 7.14 17.83 -1.27
N LEU A 149 7.36 18.37 -0.08
CA LEU A 149 7.13 17.68 1.19
C LEU A 149 5.63 17.34 1.39
N PHE A 150 4.70 18.20 0.99
CA PHE A 150 3.26 17.91 1.03
C PHE A 150 2.81 16.92 -0.05
N ILE A 151 3.48 16.87 -1.19
CA ILE A 151 3.17 15.91 -2.26
C ILE A 151 3.55 14.47 -1.85
N GLN A 152 4.55 14.29 -0.99
CA GLN A 152 5.02 12.96 -0.59
C GLN A 152 3.91 12.01 -0.09
N PRO A 153 3.08 12.34 0.92
CA PRO A 153 2.01 11.45 1.39
C PRO A 153 0.92 11.26 0.36
N MET A 154 0.64 12.28 -0.45
CA MET A 154 -0.32 12.18 -1.56
C MET A 154 0.15 11.19 -2.62
N ALA A 155 1.42 11.27 -3.02
CA ALA A 155 2.01 10.36 -4.00
C ALA A 155 1.98 8.90 -3.53
N LEU A 156 2.21 8.65 -2.23
CA LEU A 156 2.11 7.31 -1.63
C LEU A 156 0.69 6.75 -1.74
N ALA A 157 -0.31 7.53 -1.35
CA ALA A 157 -1.70 7.11 -1.37
C ALA A 157 -2.23 6.89 -2.79
N VAL A 158 -1.95 7.84 -3.71
CA VAL A 158 -2.38 7.76 -5.12
C VAL A 158 -1.75 6.58 -5.82
N ARG A 159 -0.46 6.28 -5.57
CA ARG A 159 0.21 5.13 -6.18
C ARG A 159 -0.44 3.82 -5.78
N LEU A 160 -0.81 3.67 -4.50
CA LEU A 160 -1.48 2.48 -4.01
C LEU A 160 -2.86 2.31 -4.66
N THR A 161 -3.68 3.36 -4.68
CA THR A 161 -5.01 3.32 -5.31
C THR A 161 -4.92 3.07 -6.80
N ALA A 162 -4.07 3.80 -7.52
CA ALA A 162 -3.99 3.72 -8.98
C ALA A 162 -3.56 2.33 -9.46
N ASN A 163 -2.57 1.72 -8.82
CA ASN A 163 -2.09 0.40 -9.23
C ASN A 163 -3.17 -0.68 -9.05
N ILE A 164 -3.88 -0.67 -7.91
CA ILE A 164 -4.91 -1.67 -7.63
C ILE A 164 -6.16 -1.44 -8.50
N THR A 165 -6.61 -0.19 -8.62
CA THR A 165 -7.78 0.11 -9.47
C THR A 165 -7.51 -0.21 -10.94
N ALA A 166 -6.33 0.15 -11.46
CA ALA A 166 -5.97 -0.15 -12.85
C ALA A 166 -5.87 -1.65 -13.10
N GLY A 167 -5.25 -2.41 -12.18
CA GLY A 167 -5.13 -3.86 -12.29
C GLY A 167 -6.49 -4.55 -12.32
N HIS A 168 -7.37 -4.27 -11.36
CA HIS A 168 -8.72 -4.83 -11.33
C HIS A 168 -9.54 -4.47 -12.58
N LEU A 169 -9.45 -3.22 -13.06
CA LEU A 169 -10.14 -2.79 -14.25
C LEU A 169 -9.66 -3.55 -15.49
N LEU A 170 -8.35 -3.75 -15.63
CA LEU A 170 -7.77 -4.55 -16.70
C LEU A 170 -8.22 -6.02 -16.64
N MET A 171 -8.25 -6.62 -15.45
CA MET A 171 -8.73 -7.99 -15.29
C MET A 171 -10.19 -8.13 -15.68
N HIS A 172 -11.04 -7.19 -15.30
CA HIS A 172 -12.46 -7.19 -15.70
C HIS A 172 -12.65 -7.04 -17.21
N LEU A 173 -11.90 -6.13 -17.86
CA LEU A 173 -11.98 -5.93 -19.31
C LEU A 173 -11.52 -7.17 -20.08
N ILE A 174 -10.38 -7.73 -19.74
CA ILE A 174 -9.85 -8.92 -20.45
C ILE A 174 -10.71 -10.15 -20.12
N GLY A 175 -11.19 -10.31 -18.89
CA GLY A 175 -12.12 -11.36 -18.51
C GLY A 175 -13.44 -11.30 -19.27
N GLY A 176 -14.02 -10.11 -19.43
CA GLY A 176 -15.21 -9.91 -20.27
C GLY A 176 -14.96 -10.21 -21.75
N ALA A 177 -13.79 -9.79 -22.27
CA ALA A 177 -13.40 -10.08 -23.65
C ALA A 177 -13.21 -11.59 -23.90
N THR A 178 -12.60 -12.33 -22.95
CA THR A 178 -12.44 -13.79 -23.08
C THR A 178 -13.79 -14.49 -23.16
N LEU A 179 -14.78 -14.09 -22.36
CA LEU A 179 -16.13 -14.68 -22.39
C LEU A 179 -16.83 -14.45 -23.74
N ILE A 180 -16.69 -13.25 -24.32
CA ILE A 180 -17.29 -12.96 -25.64
C ILE A 180 -16.57 -13.74 -26.74
N LEU A 181 -15.24 -13.83 -26.68
CA LEU A 181 -14.46 -14.52 -27.70
C LEU A 181 -14.67 -16.05 -27.69
N THR A 182 -15.04 -16.65 -26.57
CA THR A 182 -15.40 -18.07 -26.51
C THR A 182 -16.60 -18.43 -27.40
N SER A 183 -17.54 -17.49 -27.59
CA SER A 183 -18.70 -17.69 -28.44
C SER A 183 -18.43 -17.46 -29.94
N ILE A 184 -17.37 -16.69 -30.28
CA ILE A 184 -17.07 -16.31 -31.69
C ILE A 184 -15.99 -17.22 -32.28
N SER A 185 -14.87 -17.39 -31.59
CA SER A 185 -13.72 -18.14 -32.09
C SER A 185 -12.92 -18.77 -30.95
N PRO A 186 -12.91 -20.12 -30.82
CA PRO A 186 -12.20 -20.83 -29.77
C PRO A 186 -10.68 -20.57 -29.73
N PRO A 187 -9.94 -20.49 -30.86
CA PRO A 187 -8.49 -20.32 -30.79
C PRO A 187 -8.08 -18.93 -30.24
N THR A 188 -8.84 -17.88 -30.59
CA THR A 188 -8.56 -16.53 -30.04
C THR A 188 -8.89 -16.45 -28.56
N ALA A 189 -9.94 -17.15 -28.10
CA ALA A 189 -10.28 -17.25 -26.69
C ALA A 189 -9.19 -17.92 -25.86
N MET A 190 -8.50 -18.94 -26.39
CA MET A 190 -7.36 -19.55 -25.70
C MET A 190 -6.20 -18.59 -25.52
N ILE A 191 -5.89 -17.77 -26.52
CA ILE A 191 -4.81 -16.78 -26.41
C ILE A 191 -5.16 -15.73 -25.36
N THR A 192 -6.37 -15.19 -25.37
CA THR A 192 -6.81 -14.19 -24.39
C THR A 192 -6.89 -14.75 -22.97
N PHE A 193 -7.22 -16.03 -22.82
CA PHE A 193 -7.20 -16.72 -21.53
C PHE A 193 -5.77 -16.85 -20.97
N ILE A 194 -4.77 -17.17 -21.80
CA ILE A 194 -3.36 -17.19 -21.38
C ILE A 194 -2.92 -15.79 -20.93
N ILE A 195 -3.30 -14.76 -21.67
CA ILE A 195 -3.01 -13.37 -21.27
C ILE A 195 -3.65 -13.04 -19.92
N LEU A 196 -4.87 -13.47 -19.66
CA LEU A 196 -5.55 -13.28 -18.38
C LEU A 196 -4.78 -13.94 -17.23
N ILE A 197 -4.29 -15.17 -17.41
CA ILE A 197 -3.47 -15.86 -16.39
C ILE A 197 -2.18 -15.07 -16.10
N LEU A 198 -1.48 -14.63 -17.16
CA LEU A 198 -0.26 -13.85 -16.99
C LEU A 198 -0.53 -12.53 -16.25
N LEU A 199 -1.66 -11.89 -16.56
CA LEU A 199 -2.07 -10.65 -15.88
C LEU A 199 -2.37 -10.88 -14.39
N THR A 200 -3.06 -11.97 -14.03
CA THR A 200 -3.33 -12.29 -12.61
C THR A 200 -2.05 -12.54 -11.82
N ILE A 201 -1.06 -13.22 -12.42
CA ILE A 201 0.25 -13.42 -11.80
C ILE A 201 0.98 -12.08 -11.59
N LEU A 202 0.94 -11.22 -12.60
CA LEU A 202 1.54 -9.90 -12.53
C LEU A 202 0.87 -9.06 -11.44
N GLU A 203 -0.45 -9.07 -11.34
CA GLU A 203 -1.18 -8.30 -10.33
C GLU A 203 -0.88 -8.80 -8.91
N PHE A 204 -0.76 -10.12 -8.73
CA PHE A 204 -0.30 -10.69 -7.46
C PHE A 204 1.09 -10.16 -7.06
N ALA A 205 2.04 -10.12 -7.99
CA ALA A 205 3.37 -9.58 -7.74
C ALA A 205 3.31 -8.08 -7.39
N VAL A 206 2.53 -7.30 -8.14
CA VAL A 206 2.34 -5.85 -7.91
C VAL A 206 1.73 -5.58 -6.54
N ALA A 207 0.74 -6.38 -6.10
CA ALA A 207 0.11 -6.24 -4.80
C ALA A 207 1.12 -6.37 -3.64
N LEU A 208 2.05 -7.33 -3.73
CA LEU A 208 3.12 -7.51 -2.74
C LEU A 208 4.15 -6.41 -2.79
N ILE A 209 4.63 -6.07 -4.00
CA ILE A 209 5.62 -5.01 -4.20
C ILE A 209 5.07 -3.68 -3.69
N GLN A 210 3.80 -3.39 -3.94
CA GLN A 210 3.18 -2.13 -3.52
C GLN A 210 3.11 -1.99 -1.99
N ALA A 211 2.78 -3.07 -1.28
CA ALA A 211 2.81 -3.08 0.19
C ALA A 211 4.24 -2.83 0.72
N TYR A 212 5.23 -3.46 0.11
CA TYR A 212 6.64 -3.28 0.48
C TYR A 212 7.13 -1.86 0.19
N VAL A 213 6.87 -1.33 -1.01
CA VAL A 213 7.31 0.04 -1.40
C VAL A 213 6.66 1.10 -0.53
N PHE A 214 5.38 0.94 -0.16
CA PHE A 214 4.70 1.89 0.73
C PHE A 214 5.42 1.97 2.09
N THR A 215 5.67 0.83 2.71
CA THR A 215 6.33 0.78 4.02
C THR A 215 7.79 1.20 3.96
N LEU A 216 8.49 0.87 2.87
CA LEU A 216 9.87 1.28 2.66
C LEU A 216 9.99 2.81 2.55
N LEU A 217 9.09 3.47 1.82
CA LEU A 217 9.09 4.93 1.71
C LEU A 217 8.77 5.60 3.06
N VAL A 218 7.79 5.08 3.82
CA VAL A 218 7.53 5.58 5.18
C VAL A 218 8.75 5.39 6.09
N SER A 219 9.44 4.26 5.97
CA SER A 219 10.66 3.99 6.75
C SER A 219 11.81 4.92 6.38
N LEU A 220 11.93 5.26 5.09
CA LEU A 220 12.95 6.19 4.60
C LEU A 220 12.67 7.60 5.11
N TYR A 221 11.45 8.08 5.06
CA TYR A 221 11.08 9.38 5.65
C TYR A 221 11.34 9.42 7.16
N LEU A 222 11.12 8.31 7.85
CA LEU A 222 11.45 8.21 9.26
C LEU A 222 12.97 8.23 9.49
N HIS A 223 13.75 7.55 8.66
CA HIS A 223 15.21 7.54 8.75
C HIS A 223 15.81 8.93 8.54
N ASP A 224 15.31 9.69 7.56
CA ASP A 224 15.78 11.04 7.27
C ASP A 224 15.50 12.01 8.43
N ASN A 225 14.42 11.77 9.17
CA ASN A 225 13.99 12.60 10.30
C ASN A 225 14.48 12.11 11.69
N THR A 226 15.05 10.93 11.81
CA THR A 226 15.59 10.38 13.07
C THR A 226 17.11 10.33 13.08
#